data_cce6a40e8f3d25d22093f3f6e56a6741
#
_entry.id   cce6a40e8f3d25d22093f3f6e56a6741
#
_cell.length_a   1.000
_cell.length_b   1.000
_cell.length_c   1.000
_cell.angle_alpha   90.00
_cell.angle_beta   90.00
_cell.angle_gamma   90.00
#
_symmetry.space_group_name_H-M   'P 1'
#
loop_
_entity.id
_entity.type
_entity.pdbx_description
1 polymer ?
#
loop_
_entity_poly.entity_id
_entity_poly.type
_entity_poly.pdbx_seq_one_letter_code
_entity_poly.pdbx_strand_id
1 'polypeptide(L)'
;MKKLIPLFTVLVFLFSCSGSKDVSQKQASKKYENTPVPLWVNERPSSSFYYIGIGRASKKTSPLDYKEIAKKNALNDLASGISVVVSTNSVLSQLETNDLYREEFKQDIKISVNEQLENYEEVAVYEDVEGFWVYYQLSKSDYQAAKQKEIDAAVYQGLDFLKKAIDFKAHARYKDCLLSYVSGMEKIKRHLDQSLETQLDGKTIYLGNELFNGYRSVINEIVVDAEEEVFRAKIGAVGSMPFVVKSIDGKRLSAIPLQIEIKKDLYSYAQGLSDANGLYTVQVGKVSRQTSAQYIQVGVDVKQILREAAVSSLIAKLFMLVTPLSEKINIETLPVFVLIHSVEKCNGVLLSQKWLDGAFREALVSNGFIPVNSAEKADLMVEVQADATDAGNNNHNGMQFFASMLNVEVSLKEKSSGHLIYQNNFTPIKGTQLSFQKAADDAYIKAVKKIKLNVASDLMKAYLQ
;
A
#
# COMPACT_ATOMS: atom_id res chain seq x y z
N MET A 1 -16.33 18.73 48.75
CA MET A 1 -15.78 19.87 49.51
C MET A 1 -15.49 20.95 48.49
N LYS A 2 -16.37 21.87 48.31
CA LYS A 2 -16.40 23.26 48.88
C LYS A 2 -15.11 24.02 48.54
N LYS A 3 -15.27 24.98 47.66
CA LYS A 3 -15.25 26.45 47.75
C LYS A 3 -14.10 27.00 46.88
N LEU A 4 -14.03 28.15 46.26
CA LEU A 4 -14.83 29.40 46.31
C LEU A 4 -14.42 30.25 45.09
N ILE A 5 -15.37 30.93 44.49
CA ILE A 5 -15.23 32.07 43.59
C ILE A 5 -14.94 33.32 44.44
N PRO A 6 -14.20 34.30 43.98
CA PRO A 6 -14.67 35.65 44.13
C PRO A 6 -14.81 36.42 42.80
N LEU A 7 -15.96 36.90 42.65
CA LEU A 7 -16.52 38.07 42.02
C LEU A 7 -15.65 39.33 42.29
N PHE A 8 -15.24 40.05 41.21
CA PHE A 8 -14.83 41.47 41.38
C PHE A 8 -15.38 42.35 40.25
N THR A 9 -15.98 43.31 40.68
CA THR A 9 -16.90 44.35 40.28
C THR A 9 -16.46 45.19 39.07
N VAL A 10 -17.43 45.48 38.20
CA VAL A 10 -17.49 46.52 37.17
C VAL A 10 -17.14 47.88 37.71
N LEU A 11 -16.31 48.65 36.99
CA LEU A 11 -16.32 50.10 37.05
C LEU A 11 -16.26 50.69 35.64
N VAL A 12 -17.40 51.20 35.23
CA VAL A 12 -17.61 51.98 34.02
C VAL A 12 -17.08 53.40 34.21
N PHE A 13 -16.16 53.84 33.37
CA PHE A 13 -15.90 55.26 33.16
C PHE A 13 -16.15 55.60 31.70
N LEU A 14 -17.28 56.28 31.49
CA LEU A 14 -17.58 57.02 30.25
C LEU A 14 -16.79 58.33 30.30
N PHE A 15 -15.88 58.52 29.34
CA PHE A 15 -15.49 59.89 28.92
C PHE A 15 -15.59 59.95 27.41
N SER A 16 -16.60 60.69 27.00
CA SER A 16 -16.81 61.27 25.67
C SER A 16 -15.87 62.46 25.52
N CYS A 17 -15.15 62.51 24.36
CA CYS A 17 -14.95 63.78 23.61
C CYS A 17 -14.20 63.47 22.33
N SER A 18 -14.87 63.51 21.27
CA SER A 18 -14.82 64.39 20.11
C SER A 18 -13.45 64.71 19.50
N GLY A 19 -13.29 64.26 18.25
CA GLY A 19 -12.75 65.10 17.18
C GLY A 19 -11.22 65.19 17.06
N SER A 20 -10.64 64.30 16.24
CA SER A 20 -9.67 64.72 15.21
C SER A 20 -9.51 63.63 14.16
N LYS A 21 -10.34 63.69 13.15
CA LYS A 21 -10.09 63.00 11.88
C LYS A 21 -9.15 63.88 11.04
N ASP A 22 -8.24 63.20 10.28
CA ASP A 22 -7.56 63.70 9.09
C ASP A 22 -6.28 64.49 9.21
N VAL A 23 -5.32 64.08 10.08
CA VAL A 23 -3.95 64.60 9.93
C VAL A 23 -2.88 63.51 9.68
N SER A 24 -3.12 62.23 10.06
CA SER A 24 -2.10 61.20 9.95
C SER A 24 -1.96 60.58 8.54
N GLN A 25 -3.03 60.60 7.74
CA GLN A 25 -2.94 60.08 6.35
C GLN A 25 -2.28 61.06 5.36
N LYS A 26 -2.38 62.37 5.59
CA LYS A 26 -1.68 63.34 4.73
C LYS A 26 -0.19 63.52 5.05
N GLN A 27 0.28 63.15 6.23
CA GLN A 27 1.72 63.21 6.53
C GLN A 27 2.46 61.95 6.03
N ALA A 28 1.82 60.79 5.96
CA ALA A 28 2.43 59.58 5.39
C ALA A 28 2.60 59.69 3.87
N SER A 29 1.64 60.32 3.18
CA SER A 29 1.72 60.49 1.74
C SER A 29 2.77 61.52 1.28
N LYS A 30 3.10 62.52 2.10
CA LYS A 30 4.13 63.52 1.81
C LYS A 30 5.56 63.01 1.96
N LYS A 31 5.79 61.90 2.67
CA LYS A 31 7.14 61.33 2.86
C LYS A 31 7.69 60.60 1.66
N TYR A 32 6.83 60.20 0.72
CA TYR A 32 7.21 59.38 -0.44
C TYR A 32 7.18 60.16 -1.78
N GLU A 33 6.71 61.39 -1.80
CA GLU A 33 6.49 62.16 -3.05
C GLU A 33 7.80 62.74 -3.69
N ASN A 34 8.97 62.67 -3.01
CA ASN A 34 10.20 63.29 -3.48
C ASN A 34 11.46 62.38 -3.47
N THR A 35 11.32 61.08 -3.29
CA THR A 35 12.50 60.21 -3.39
C THR A 35 12.62 59.73 -4.83
N PRO A 36 13.72 60.07 -5.57
CA PRO A 36 13.90 59.63 -6.94
C PRO A 36 13.92 58.10 -6.94
N VAL A 37 13.22 57.50 -7.91
CA VAL A 37 13.19 56.04 -8.08
C VAL A 37 14.62 55.56 -8.38
N PRO A 38 15.18 54.66 -7.56
CA PRO A 38 16.51 54.12 -7.80
C PRO A 38 16.56 53.35 -9.12
N LEU A 39 17.68 53.45 -9.85
CA LEU A 39 17.85 52.75 -11.13
C LEU A 39 17.56 51.27 -11.07
N TRP A 40 17.95 50.59 -9.98
CA TRP A 40 17.76 49.15 -9.79
C TRP A 40 16.27 48.70 -9.68
N VAL A 41 15.35 49.64 -9.43
CA VAL A 41 13.91 49.37 -9.46
C VAL A 41 13.39 49.19 -10.88
N ASN A 42 13.89 49.96 -11.82
CA ASN A 42 13.48 49.97 -13.22
C ASN A 42 14.37 49.11 -14.12
N GLU A 43 15.65 48.99 -13.78
CA GLU A 43 16.65 48.27 -14.53
C GLU A 43 17.40 47.29 -13.61
N ARG A 44 17.32 45.98 -13.92
CA ARG A 44 17.99 44.96 -13.11
C ARG A 44 19.51 45.10 -13.20
N PRO A 45 20.21 45.30 -12.07
CA PRO A 45 21.67 45.28 -12.09
C PRO A 45 22.21 43.92 -12.51
N SER A 46 23.37 43.94 -13.18
CA SER A 46 24.14 42.72 -13.48
C SER A 46 25.48 42.75 -12.77
N SER A 47 25.97 41.61 -12.28
CA SER A 47 27.25 41.52 -11.61
C SER A 47 27.98 40.20 -11.95
N SER A 48 29.27 40.31 -12.22
CA SER A 48 30.15 39.14 -12.36
C SER A 48 30.46 38.48 -10.99
N PHE A 49 30.35 39.23 -9.90
CA PHE A 49 30.79 38.84 -8.56
C PHE A 49 29.63 38.44 -7.64
N TYR A 50 28.42 38.92 -7.93
CA TYR A 50 27.26 38.71 -7.08
C TYR A 50 26.09 38.06 -7.83
N TYR A 51 25.37 37.19 -7.15
CA TYR A 51 23.97 36.87 -7.48
C TYR A 51 23.11 38.02 -6.99
N ILE A 52 22.07 38.39 -7.73
CA ILE A 52 21.19 39.51 -7.43
C ILE A 52 19.76 39.02 -7.34
N GLY A 53 19.07 39.43 -6.30
CA GLY A 53 17.67 39.16 -6.11
C GLY A 53 16.88 40.45 -5.88
N ILE A 54 15.87 40.71 -6.70
CA ILE A 54 14.99 41.86 -6.57
C ILE A 54 13.56 41.37 -6.37
N GLY A 55 12.94 41.77 -5.26
CA GLY A 55 11.58 41.44 -4.94
C GLY A 55 10.69 42.67 -4.83
N ARG A 56 9.48 42.57 -5.31
CA ARG A 56 8.45 43.60 -5.21
C ARG A 56 7.18 43.02 -4.61
N ALA A 57 6.47 43.82 -3.80
CA ALA A 57 5.10 43.54 -3.40
C ALA A 57 4.25 44.82 -3.44
N SER A 58 3.00 44.68 -3.85
CA SER A 58 2.05 45.80 -3.92
C SER A 58 1.35 45.98 -2.57
N LYS A 59 1.28 47.23 -2.12
CA LYS A 59 0.51 47.62 -0.92
C LYS A 59 -1.01 47.44 -1.10
N LYS A 60 -1.49 47.47 -2.35
CA LYS A 60 -2.94 47.31 -2.65
C LYS A 60 -3.40 45.88 -2.48
N THR A 61 -2.58 44.90 -2.87
CA THR A 61 -2.93 43.47 -2.82
C THR A 61 -2.68 42.84 -1.46
N SER A 62 -1.70 43.33 -0.69
CA SER A 62 -1.29 42.74 0.61
C SER A 62 -0.91 43.84 1.60
N PRO A 63 -1.86 44.65 2.08
CA PRO A 63 -1.56 45.86 2.86
C PRO A 63 -0.88 45.60 4.20
N LEU A 64 -0.97 44.41 4.77
CA LEU A 64 -0.37 44.06 6.06
C LEU A 64 1.03 43.43 5.90
N ASP A 65 1.24 42.63 4.85
CA ASP A 65 2.40 41.74 4.72
C ASP A 65 3.31 42.05 3.53
N TYR A 66 3.07 43.19 2.82
CA TYR A 66 3.78 43.51 1.57
C TYR A 66 5.30 43.54 1.73
N LYS A 67 5.84 43.94 2.90
CA LYS A 67 7.31 43.95 3.14
C LYS A 67 7.88 42.55 3.17
N GLU A 68 7.24 41.63 3.89
CA GLU A 68 7.67 40.23 3.98
C GLU A 68 7.50 39.49 2.65
N ILE A 69 6.43 39.81 1.92
CA ILE A 69 6.23 39.27 0.56
C ILE A 69 7.33 39.75 -0.39
N ALA A 70 7.69 41.06 -0.35
CA ALA A 70 8.76 41.59 -1.19
C ALA A 70 10.12 40.92 -0.88
N LYS A 71 10.44 40.74 0.42
CA LYS A 71 11.65 40.02 0.84
C LYS A 71 11.67 38.59 0.34
N LYS A 72 10.56 37.87 0.50
CA LYS A 72 10.43 36.51 -0.02
C LYS A 72 10.59 36.45 -1.54
N ASN A 73 10.00 37.39 -2.26
CA ASN A 73 10.13 37.48 -3.71
C ASN A 73 11.58 37.77 -4.11
N ALA A 74 12.31 38.62 -3.37
CA ALA A 74 13.73 38.89 -3.61
C ALA A 74 14.60 37.65 -3.42
N LEU A 75 14.34 36.86 -2.36
CA LEU A 75 15.04 35.59 -2.14
C LEU A 75 14.74 34.55 -3.25
N ASN A 76 13.50 34.45 -3.68
CA ASN A 76 13.09 33.58 -4.77
C ASN A 76 13.78 34.00 -6.10
N ASP A 77 13.89 35.29 -6.35
CA ASP A 77 14.56 35.82 -7.53
C ASP A 77 16.08 35.56 -7.48
N LEU A 78 16.70 35.76 -6.30
CA LEU A 78 18.12 35.46 -6.06
C LEU A 78 18.41 33.96 -6.27
N ALA A 79 17.60 33.08 -5.69
CA ALA A 79 17.71 31.63 -5.88
C ALA A 79 17.56 31.22 -7.36
N SER A 80 16.66 31.90 -8.08
CA SER A 80 16.45 31.65 -9.51
C SER A 80 17.65 32.00 -10.38
N GLY A 81 18.50 32.92 -9.91
CA GLY A 81 19.77 33.24 -10.54
C GLY A 81 20.88 32.21 -10.34
N ILE A 82 20.69 31.29 -9.39
CA ILE A 82 21.63 30.18 -9.13
C ILE A 82 21.25 28.99 -9.99
N SER A 83 22.02 28.76 -11.07
CA SER A 83 21.77 27.64 -11.98
C SER A 83 22.08 26.29 -11.32
N VAL A 84 21.14 25.36 -11.39
CA VAL A 84 21.37 23.94 -11.08
C VAL A 84 21.82 23.25 -12.37
N VAL A 85 23.10 22.87 -12.46
CA VAL A 85 23.67 22.15 -13.59
C VAL A 85 23.94 20.72 -13.15
N VAL A 86 23.29 19.75 -13.80
CA VAL A 86 23.52 18.33 -13.54
C VAL A 86 24.85 17.91 -14.15
N SER A 87 25.78 17.46 -13.32
CA SER A 87 27.07 16.91 -13.76
C SER A 87 26.87 15.60 -14.52
N THR A 88 27.68 15.37 -15.56
CA THR A 88 27.66 14.12 -16.35
C THR A 88 27.99 12.88 -15.52
N ASN A 89 28.73 13.03 -14.44
CA ASN A 89 29.10 11.95 -13.53
C ASN A 89 28.24 11.90 -12.26
N SER A 90 27.13 12.64 -12.23
CA SER A 90 26.19 12.60 -11.12
C SER A 90 25.29 11.36 -11.20
N VAL A 91 24.72 10.93 -10.07
CA VAL A 91 23.75 9.84 -10.05
C VAL A 91 22.51 10.14 -10.88
N LEU A 92 22.11 11.41 -10.97
CA LEU A 92 20.97 11.84 -11.79
C LEU A 92 21.23 11.70 -13.28
N SER A 93 22.47 11.84 -13.74
CA SER A 93 22.82 11.65 -15.16
C SER A 93 22.76 10.19 -15.60
N GLN A 94 22.97 9.26 -14.65
CA GLN A 94 22.94 7.80 -14.91
C GLN A 94 21.52 7.21 -14.91
N LEU A 95 20.53 7.97 -14.44
CA LEU A 95 19.14 7.49 -14.48
C LEU A 95 18.67 7.57 -15.94
N GLU A 96 18.66 6.42 -16.62
CA GLU A 96 18.06 6.25 -17.97
C GLU A 96 16.55 6.45 -17.97
N THR A 97 16.01 7.03 -16.91
CA THR A 97 14.61 7.21 -16.70
C THR A 97 14.09 8.41 -17.46
N ASN A 98 12.86 8.27 -17.91
CA ASN A 98 11.94 9.26 -18.42
C ASN A 98 12.33 10.68 -17.98
N ASP A 99 12.52 11.61 -18.90
CA ASP A 99 12.89 13.01 -18.64
C ASP A 99 12.04 13.69 -17.54
N LEU A 100 10.81 13.20 -17.34
CA LEU A 100 9.91 13.67 -16.29
C LEU A 100 10.47 13.47 -14.87
N TYR A 101 11.05 12.30 -14.55
CA TYR A 101 11.63 12.04 -13.21
C TYR A 101 12.86 12.91 -12.98
N ARG A 102 13.70 13.08 -13.99
CA ARG A 102 14.90 13.91 -13.89
C ARG A 102 14.54 15.38 -13.65
N GLU A 103 13.51 15.90 -14.30
CA GLU A 103 13.03 17.26 -14.06
C GLU A 103 12.40 17.43 -12.67
N GLU A 104 11.66 16.43 -12.18
CA GLU A 104 11.13 16.43 -10.80
C GLU A 104 12.27 16.48 -9.77
N PHE A 105 13.31 15.64 -9.93
CA PHE A 105 14.50 15.66 -9.06
C PHE A 105 15.22 17.02 -9.10
N LYS A 106 15.37 17.63 -10.27
CA LYS A 106 15.96 18.97 -10.40
C LYS A 106 15.14 20.03 -9.67
N GLN A 107 13.80 19.95 -9.74
CA GLN A 107 12.92 20.86 -9.02
C GLN A 107 13.05 20.70 -7.51
N ASP A 108 13.06 19.46 -7.00
CA ASP A 108 13.22 19.18 -5.57
C ASP A 108 14.58 19.71 -5.05
N ILE A 109 15.66 19.54 -5.82
CA ILE A 109 16.98 20.09 -5.49
C ILE A 109 16.92 21.62 -5.49
N LYS A 110 16.27 22.25 -6.48
CA LYS A 110 16.13 23.70 -6.58
C LYS A 110 15.34 24.30 -5.40
N ILE A 111 14.29 23.63 -4.96
CA ILE A 111 13.51 24.02 -3.77
C ILE A 111 14.41 23.95 -2.52
N SER A 112 15.19 22.89 -2.39
CA SER A 112 16.12 22.71 -1.27
C SER A 112 17.20 23.81 -1.22
N VAL A 113 17.71 24.26 -2.36
CA VAL A 113 18.65 25.40 -2.46
C VAL A 113 17.96 26.69 -2.04
N ASN A 114 16.73 26.93 -2.44
CA ASN A 114 15.99 28.15 -2.11
C ASN A 114 15.69 28.31 -0.62
N GLU A 115 15.46 27.21 0.10
CA GLU A 115 15.18 27.22 1.55
C GLU A 115 16.41 27.54 2.41
N GLN A 116 17.62 27.59 1.84
CA GLN A 116 18.89 27.65 2.57
C GLN A 116 19.86 28.72 2.09
N LEU A 117 19.35 29.74 1.38
CA LEU A 117 20.20 30.90 1.07
C LEU A 117 20.61 31.61 2.35
N GLU A 118 21.87 31.49 2.71
CA GLU A 118 22.50 32.19 3.83
C GLU A 118 23.51 33.22 3.30
N ASN A 119 23.91 34.17 4.17
CA ASN A 119 24.93 35.19 3.91
C ASN A 119 24.60 36.12 2.74
N TYR A 120 23.33 36.29 2.37
CA TYR A 120 22.92 37.37 1.49
C TYR A 120 22.83 38.69 2.24
N GLU A 121 23.09 39.79 1.53
CA GLU A 121 23.07 41.14 2.09
C GLU A 121 21.88 41.92 1.52
N GLU A 122 21.21 42.71 2.35
CA GLU A 122 20.23 43.70 1.90
C GLU A 122 20.99 44.96 1.46
N VAL A 123 21.07 45.13 0.13
CA VAL A 123 21.81 46.29 -0.47
C VAL A 123 20.96 47.56 -0.35
N ALA A 124 19.67 47.46 -0.66
CA ALA A 124 18.76 48.60 -0.66
C ALA A 124 17.30 48.19 -0.58
N VAL A 125 16.50 49.10 -0.07
CA VAL A 125 15.04 49.03 -0.14
C VAL A 125 14.49 50.31 -0.75
N TYR A 126 13.38 50.21 -1.47
CA TYR A 126 12.64 51.35 -1.98
C TYR A 126 11.16 51.16 -1.70
N GLU A 127 10.52 52.23 -1.28
CA GLU A 127 9.10 52.23 -0.94
C GLU A 127 8.41 53.48 -1.46
N ASP A 128 7.31 53.29 -2.21
CA ASP A 128 6.45 54.34 -2.68
C ASP A 128 4.98 54.10 -2.28
N VAL A 129 4.05 54.85 -2.89
CA VAL A 129 2.61 54.72 -2.62
C VAL A 129 2.02 53.39 -3.14
N GLU A 130 2.66 52.76 -4.13
CA GLU A 130 2.16 51.56 -4.82
C GLU A 130 2.72 50.28 -4.24
N GLY A 131 3.98 50.28 -3.77
CA GLY A 131 4.64 49.05 -3.36
C GLY A 131 5.90 49.22 -2.53
N PHE A 132 6.53 48.13 -2.31
CA PHE A 132 7.81 48.00 -1.61
C PHE A 132 8.72 47.08 -2.42
N TRP A 133 9.97 47.48 -2.59
CA TRP A 133 11.01 46.75 -3.32
C TRP A 133 12.18 46.47 -2.37
N VAL A 134 12.78 45.30 -2.55
CA VAL A 134 13.98 44.87 -1.83
C VAL A 134 15.02 44.40 -2.82
N TYR A 135 16.26 44.81 -2.62
CA TYR A 135 17.42 44.38 -3.40
C TYR A 135 18.38 43.61 -2.48
N TYR A 136 18.54 42.32 -2.77
CA TYR A 136 19.52 41.45 -2.14
C TYR A 136 20.67 41.13 -3.08
N GLN A 137 21.84 40.95 -2.51
CA GLN A 137 23.02 40.40 -3.19
C GLN A 137 23.64 39.27 -2.39
N LEU A 138 24.23 38.28 -3.09
CA LEU A 138 24.99 37.17 -2.52
C LEU A 138 26.30 37.03 -3.26
N SER A 139 27.43 37.10 -2.57
CA SER A 139 28.75 36.88 -3.15
C SER A 139 28.84 35.50 -3.78
N LYS A 140 29.20 35.39 -5.05
CA LYS A 140 29.37 34.13 -5.76
C LYS A 140 30.49 33.28 -5.16
N SER A 141 31.62 33.92 -4.76
CA SER A 141 32.73 33.22 -4.11
C SER A 141 32.33 32.64 -2.75
N ASP A 142 31.61 33.43 -1.92
CA ASP A 142 31.22 32.98 -0.58
C ASP A 142 30.15 31.88 -0.66
N TYR A 143 29.22 32.04 -1.60
CA TYR A 143 28.25 30.98 -1.90
C TYR A 143 28.95 29.68 -2.33
N GLN A 144 29.92 29.74 -3.25
CA GLN A 144 30.64 28.56 -3.70
C GLN A 144 31.47 27.93 -2.57
N ALA A 145 32.12 28.74 -1.72
CA ALA A 145 32.87 28.24 -0.58
C ALA A 145 31.95 27.56 0.47
N ALA A 146 30.79 28.17 0.78
CA ALA A 146 29.81 27.59 1.66
C ALA A 146 29.24 26.27 1.08
N LYS A 147 28.87 26.26 -0.21
CA LYS A 147 28.38 25.07 -0.91
C LYS A 147 29.42 23.94 -0.91
N GLN A 148 30.70 24.25 -1.16
CA GLN A 148 31.76 23.24 -1.14
C GLN A 148 31.92 22.63 0.26
N LYS A 149 31.88 23.45 1.31
CA LYS A 149 31.94 22.95 2.69
C LYS A 149 30.77 22.01 3.04
N GLU A 150 29.57 22.32 2.54
CA GLU A 150 28.41 21.44 2.70
C GLU A 150 28.59 20.13 1.92
N ILE A 151 29.07 20.20 0.70
CA ILE A 151 29.39 19.02 -0.13
C ILE A 151 30.42 18.13 0.59
N ASP A 152 31.53 18.72 1.09
CA ASP A 152 32.58 17.97 1.78
C ASP A 152 32.03 17.26 3.03
N ALA A 153 31.18 17.92 3.80
CA ALA A 153 30.52 17.32 4.97
C ALA A 153 29.55 16.19 4.58
N ALA A 154 28.77 16.38 3.51
CA ALA A 154 27.85 15.38 3.00
C ALA A 154 28.60 14.16 2.45
N VAL A 155 29.68 14.38 1.68
CA VAL A 155 30.57 13.33 1.14
C VAL A 155 31.20 12.53 2.27
N TYR A 156 31.71 13.18 3.31
CA TYR A 156 32.28 12.50 4.46
C TYR A 156 31.27 11.55 5.14
N GLN A 157 30.04 12.03 5.38
CA GLN A 157 29.00 11.22 5.99
C GLN A 157 28.52 10.10 5.06
N GLY A 158 28.32 10.40 3.77
CA GLY A 158 27.89 9.40 2.79
C GLY A 158 28.93 8.30 2.58
N LEU A 159 30.23 8.64 2.59
CA LEU A 159 31.33 7.68 2.49
C LEU A 159 31.39 6.73 3.70
N ASP A 160 31.12 7.22 4.92
CA ASP A 160 31.01 6.38 6.11
C ASP A 160 29.92 5.32 5.94
N PHE A 161 28.75 5.71 5.43
CA PHE A 161 27.68 4.77 5.14
C PHE A 161 28.04 3.78 4.02
N LEU A 162 28.72 4.23 2.97
CA LEU A 162 29.22 3.35 1.91
C LEU A 162 30.17 2.27 2.47
N LYS A 163 31.13 2.65 3.32
CA LYS A 163 32.03 1.71 3.99
C LYS A 163 31.28 0.71 4.88
N LYS A 164 30.29 1.19 5.65
CA LYS A 164 29.41 0.31 6.44
C LYS A 164 28.64 -0.68 5.56
N ALA A 165 28.10 -0.21 4.43
CA ALA A 165 27.39 -1.08 3.50
C ALA A 165 28.30 -2.20 2.96
N ILE A 166 29.53 -1.88 2.58
CA ILE A 166 30.53 -2.86 2.11
C ILE A 166 30.85 -3.88 3.21
N ASP A 167 31.07 -3.41 4.44
CA ASP A 167 31.34 -4.29 5.59
C ASP A 167 30.14 -5.20 5.90
N PHE A 168 28.93 -4.68 5.96
CA PHE A 168 27.72 -5.48 6.19
C PHE A 168 27.51 -6.52 5.11
N LYS A 169 27.76 -6.19 3.85
CA LYS A 169 27.70 -7.17 2.75
C LYS A 169 28.69 -8.31 2.95
N ALA A 170 29.94 -8.00 3.31
CA ALA A 170 30.97 -9.01 3.58
C ALA A 170 30.56 -10.00 4.69
N HIS A 171 29.78 -9.53 5.68
CA HIS A 171 29.28 -10.33 6.78
C HIS A 171 27.87 -10.92 6.54
N ALA A 172 27.36 -10.92 5.30
CA ALA A 172 26.03 -11.39 4.90
C ALA A 172 24.85 -10.68 5.61
N ARG A 173 25.07 -9.46 6.11
CA ARG A 173 24.05 -8.60 6.72
C ARG A 173 23.36 -7.74 5.65
N TYR A 174 22.65 -8.39 4.75
CA TYR A 174 22.10 -7.74 3.54
C TYR A 174 21.08 -6.64 3.85
N LYS A 175 20.25 -6.82 4.88
CA LYS A 175 19.33 -5.76 5.31
C LYS A 175 20.07 -4.51 5.75
N ASP A 176 21.07 -4.66 6.63
CA ASP A 176 21.86 -3.52 7.14
C ASP A 176 22.68 -2.86 6.03
N CYS A 177 23.16 -3.68 5.09
CA CYS A 177 23.82 -3.22 3.87
C CYS A 177 22.90 -2.29 3.04
N LEU A 178 21.67 -2.74 2.75
CA LEU A 178 20.69 -1.96 2.01
C LEU A 178 20.31 -0.67 2.73
N LEU A 179 20.06 -0.75 4.05
CA LEU A 179 19.78 0.43 4.89
C LEU A 179 20.93 1.44 4.85
N SER A 180 22.18 0.95 4.84
CA SER A 180 23.35 1.82 4.79
C SER A 180 23.48 2.54 3.44
N TYR A 181 23.28 1.85 2.32
CA TYR A 181 23.27 2.51 1.01
C TYR A 181 22.22 3.61 0.93
N VAL A 182 21.00 3.32 1.37
CA VAL A 182 19.89 4.27 1.36
C VAL A 182 20.16 5.46 2.28
N SER A 183 20.69 5.20 3.49
CA SER A 183 21.06 6.25 4.46
C SER A 183 22.21 7.12 3.95
N GLY A 184 23.20 6.54 3.29
CA GLY A 184 24.28 7.28 2.66
C GLY A 184 23.77 8.22 1.57
N MET A 185 22.84 7.76 0.74
CA MET A 185 22.21 8.59 -0.28
C MET A 185 21.40 9.76 0.33
N GLU A 186 20.72 9.53 1.45
CA GLU A 186 20.01 10.59 2.19
C GLU A 186 20.96 11.70 2.67
N LYS A 187 22.22 11.37 3.03
CA LYS A 187 23.22 12.36 3.43
C LYS A 187 23.65 13.29 2.30
N ILE A 188 23.68 12.77 1.08
CA ILE A 188 24.11 13.53 -0.11
C ILE A 188 22.95 14.07 -0.95
N LYS A 189 21.70 13.91 -0.50
CA LYS A 189 20.49 14.19 -1.29
C LYS A 189 20.41 15.59 -1.93
N ARG A 190 21.02 16.59 -1.28
CA ARG A 190 21.05 17.97 -1.76
C ARG A 190 22.02 18.22 -2.90
N HIS A 191 22.91 17.28 -3.13
CA HIS A 191 24.00 17.38 -4.08
C HIS A 191 23.98 16.26 -5.13
N LEU A 192 22.81 15.66 -5.38
CA LEU A 192 22.64 14.58 -6.37
C LEU A 192 22.90 15.04 -7.80
N ASP A 193 22.87 16.34 -8.06
CA ASP A 193 23.27 16.99 -9.31
C ASP A 193 24.79 17.03 -9.52
N GLN A 194 25.59 16.83 -8.45
CA GLN A 194 27.04 16.91 -8.47
C GLN A 194 27.67 15.53 -8.67
N SER A 195 28.92 15.50 -9.17
CA SER A 195 29.68 14.24 -9.34
C SER A 195 30.11 13.60 -8.02
N LEU A 196 30.22 14.37 -6.93
CA LEU A 196 30.62 13.94 -5.58
C LEU A 196 31.82 12.99 -5.58
N GLU A 197 32.91 13.45 -6.25
CA GLU A 197 34.13 12.69 -6.37
C GLU A 197 34.82 12.54 -5.01
N THR A 198 35.29 11.33 -4.66
CA THR A 198 36.01 11.07 -3.42
C THR A 198 36.92 9.86 -3.57
N GLN A 199 37.72 9.54 -2.55
CA GLN A 199 38.64 8.42 -2.52
C GLN A 199 38.10 7.28 -1.65
N LEU A 200 38.11 6.05 -2.19
CA LEU A 200 37.83 4.82 -1.46
C LEU A 200 38.96 3.82 -1.79
N ASP A 201 39.70 3.38 -0.78
CA ASP A 201 40.81 2.42 -0.89
C ASP A 201 41.82 2.82 -2.00
N GLY A 202 42.15 4.11 -2.08
CA GLY A 202 43.10 4.66 -3.05
C GLY A 202 42.56 4.79 -4.47
N LYS A 203 41.27 4.52 -4.70
CA LYS A 203 40.61 4.72 -6.01
C LYS A 203 39.65 5.90 -5.95
N THR A 204 39.67 6.69 -7.01
CA THR A 204 38.65 7.74 -7.19
C THR A 204 37.31 7.14 -7.55
N ILE A 205 36.28 7.51 -6.81
CA ILE A 205 34.89 7.07 -7.02
C ILE A 205 33.95 8.26 -7.07
N TYR A 206 32.77 8.04 -7.66
CA TYR A 206 31.64 8.96 -7.64
C TYR A 206 30.63 8.46 -6.61
N LEU A 207 30.60 9.08 -5.44
CA LEU A 207 29.92 8.55 -4.25
C LEU A 207 28.42 8.24 -4.49
N GLY A 208 27.70 9.15 -5.15
CA GLY A 208 26.28 8.93 -5.46
C GLY A 208 26.05 7.69 -6.32
N ASN A 209 26.92 7.47 -7.31
CA ASN A 209 26.86 6.33 -8.21
C ASN A 209 27.19 5.02 -7.48
N GLU A 210 28.21 5.03 -6.62
CA GLU A 210 28.56 3.86 -5.81
C GLU A 210 27.43 3.47 -4.85
N LEU A 211 26.79 4.43 -4.18
CA LEU A 211 25.66 4.17 -3.29
C LEU A 211 24.47 3.57 -4.04
N PHE A 212 24.10 4.15 -5.19
CA PHE A 212 22.96 3.68 -5.96
C PHE A 212 23.21 2.32 -6.63
N ASN A 213 24.35 2.16 -7.30
CA ASN A 213 24.72 0.93 -7.97
C ASN A 213 24.97 -0.21 -6.98
N GLY A 214 25.58 0.08 -5.83
CA GLY A 214 25.78 -0.87 -4.76
C GLY A 214 24.43 -1.40 -4.22
N TYR A 215 23.49 -0.52 -3.95
CA TYR A 215 22.13 -0.92 -3.57
C TYR A 215 21.48 -1.82 -4.63
N ARG A 216 21.50 -1.39 -5.90
CA ARG A 216 20.92 -2.14 -7.03
C ARG A 216 21.57 -3.52 -7.17
N SER A 217 22.89 -3.61 -7.03
CA SER A 217 23.61 -4.90 -7.04
C SER A 217 23.12 -5.82 -5.93
N VAL A 218 23.05 -5.31 -4.69
CA VAL A 218 22.63 -6.11 -3.53
C VAL A 218 21.18 -6.57 -3.62
N ILE A 219 20.26 -5.72 -4.08
CA ILE A 219 18.86 -6.12 -4.33
C ILE A 219 18.77 -7.25 -5.36
N ASN A 220 19.54 -7.16 -6.44
CA ASN A 220 19.55 -8.18 -7.50
C ASN A 220 20.25 -9.48 -7.08
N GLU A 221 21.06 -9.47 -6.02
CA GLU A 221 21.67 -10.65 -5.45
C GLU A 221 20.74 -11.41 -4.50
N ILE A 222 19.64 -10.79 -4.04
CA ILE A 222 18.68 -11.46 -3.16
C ILE A 222 17.72 -12.29 -4.01
N VAL A 223 17.71 -13.57 -3.75
CA VAL A 223 16.84 -14.56 -4.39
C VAL A 223 15.84 -15.06 -3.36
N VAL A 224 14.56 -15.07 -3.76
CA VAL A 224 13.50 -15.72 -3.01
C VAL A 224 13.11 -16.96 -3.80
N ASP A 225 13.26 -18.14 -3.20
CA ASP A 225 12.89 -19.42 -3.81
C ASP A 225 11.79 -20.10 -3.00
N ALA A 226 10.88 -20.76 -3.67
CA ALA A 226 9.93 -21.65 -3.04
C ALA A 226 10.48 -23.08 -2.97
N GLU A 227 10.13 -23.81 -1.92
CA GLU A 227 10.54 -25.25 -1.81
C GLU A 227 9.78 -26.12 -2.81
N GLU A 228 8.60 -25.71 -3.26
CA GLU A 228 7.77 -26.41 -4.24
C GLU A 228 7.41 -25.48 -5.38
N GLU A 229 7.38 -26.02 -6.62
CA GLU A 229 7.02 -25.26 -7.83
C GLU A 229 5.53 -24.92 -7.90
N VAL A 230 4.68 -25.66 -7.21
CA VAL A 230 3.22 -25.52 -7.21
C VAL A 230 2.67 -25.80 -5.81
N PHE A 231 1.88 -24.90 -5.28
CA PHE A 231 1.13 -25.14 -4.05
C PHE A 231 -0.16 -25.91 -4.35
N ARG A 232 -0.27 -27.15 -3.86
CA ARG A 232 -1.45 -28.02 -4.06
C ARG A 232 -2.26 -28.15 -2.79
N ALA A 233 -3.55 -27.80 -2.86
CA ALA A 233 -4.45 -27.97 -1.73
C ALA A 233 -5.89 -28.24 -2.18
N LYS A 234 -6.66 -29.00 -1.37
CA LYS A 234 -8.09 -29.21 -1.60
C LYS A 234 -8.88 -27.92 -1.33
N ILE A 235 -10.04 -27.80 -1.97
CA ILE A 235 -10.99 -26.71 -1.65
C ILE A 235 -11.24 -26.71 -0.14
N GLY A 236 -11.24 -25.52 0.49
CA GLY A 236 -11.45 -25.36 1.91
C GLY A 236 -10.26 -25.67 2.81
N ALA A 237 -9.24 -26.33 2.29
CA ALA A 237 -8.04 -26.64 3.07
C ALA A 237 -7.24 -25.35 3.34
N VAL A 238 -6.68 -25.28 4.54
CA VAL A 238 -5.69 -24.27 4.95
C VAL A 238 -4.32 -24.90 4.78
N GLY A 239 -3.41 -24.13 4.19
CA GLY A 239 -2.04 -24.60 4.01
C GLY A 239 -1.02 -23.49 4.16
N SER A 240 0.22 -23.89 4.23
CA SER A 240 1.37 -22.98 4.31
C SER A 240 2.40 -23.36 3.26
N MET A 241 3.11 -22.34 2.75
CA MET A 241 4.15 -22.50 1.73
C MET A 241 5.46 -21.90 2.24
N PRO A 242 6.50 -22.69 2.44
CA PRO A 242 7.81 -22.19 2.84
C PRO A 242 8.54 -21.57 1.63
N PHE A 243 9.17 -20.44 1.89
CA PHE A 243 10.08 -19.73 0.99
C PHE A 243 11.44 -19.58 1.64
N VAL A 244 12.46 -19.66 0.81
CA VAL A 244 13.85 -19.50 1.20
C VAL A 244 14.38 -18.21 0.62
N VAL A 245 14.92 -17.35 1.48
CA VAL A 245 15.60 -16.12 1.09
C VAL A 245 17.11 -16.35 1.18
N LYS A 246 17.79 -16.22 0.06
CA LYS A 246 19.23 -16.46 -0.05
C LYS A 246 19.87 -15.46 -1.00
N SER A 247 21.19 -15.33 -0.92
CA SER A 247 21.98 -14.65 -1.94
C SER A 247 22.18 -15.56 -3.15
N ILE A 248 22.58 -14.99 -4.27
CA ILE A 248 22.83 -15.71 -5.52
C ILE A 248 23.93 -16.80 -5.35
N ASP A 249 24.86 -16.62 -4.41
CA ASP A 249 25.88 -17.61 -4.02
C ASP A 249 25.38 -18.66 -2.99
N GLY A 250 24.07 -18.65 -2.68
CA GLY A 250 23.41 -19.65 -1.85
C GLY A 250 23.41 -19.40 -0.34
N LYS A 251 23.99 -18.30 0.15
CA LYS A 251 23.95 -17.97 1.58
C LYS A 251 22.55 -17.59 2.03
N ARG A 252 22.07 -18.18 3.11
CA ARG A 252 20.78 -17.84 3.72
C ARG A 252 20.79 -16.42 4.29
N LEU A 253 19.77 -15.64 4.01
CA LEU A 253 19.69 -14.23 4.38
C LEU A 253 18.59 -14.01 5.41
N SER A 254 18.98 -13.57 6.59
CA SER A 254 18.06 -13.27 7.70
C SER A 254 17.54 -11.84 7.67
N ALA A 255 16.38 -11.64 8.28
CA ALA A 255 15.74 -10.34 8.51
C ALA A 255 15.44 -9.53 7.23
N ILE A 256 15.40 -10.16 6.06
CA ILE A 256 15.03 -9.51 4.80
C ILE A 256 13.54 -9.23 4.84
N PRO A 257 13.10 -7.95 4.65
CA PRO A 257 11.70 -7.61 4.55
C PRO A 257 11.10 -8.17 3.27
N LEU A 258 9.94 -8.82 3.40
CA LEU A 258 9.23 -9.47 2.31
C LEU A 258 7.84 -8.88 2.15
N GLN A 259 7.44 -8.66 0.91
CA GLN A 259 6.06 -8.42 0.51
C GLN A 259 5.48 -9.69 -0.10
N ILE A 260 4.28 -10.03 0.34
CA ILE A 260 3.55 -11.21 -0.10
C ILE A 260 2.26 -10.76 -0.76
N GLU A 261 2.00 -11.26 -1.96
CA GLU A 261 0.73 -11.12 -2.66
C GLU A 261 0.16 -12.51 -2.88
N ILE A 262 -1.06 -12.74 -2.43
CA ILE A 262 -1.81 -13.98 -2.68
C ILE A 262 -3.04 -13.61 -3.49
N LYS A 263 -3.12 -14.13 -4.70
CA LYS A 263 -4.30 -14.04 -5.54
C LYS A 263 -5.07 -15.35 -5.47
N LYS A 264 -6.28 -15.26 -4.91
CA LYS A 264 -7.32 -16.30 -5.02
C LYS A 264 -8.50 -15.71 -5.78
N ASP A 265 -9.69 -15.69 -5.24
CA ASP A 265 -10.82 -14.92 -5.81
C ASP A 265 -10.61 -13.41 -5.60
N LEU A 266 -10.04 -13.05 -4.45
CA LEU A 266 -9.62 -11.70 -4.10
C LEU A 266 -8.10 -11.66 -3.85
N TYR A 267 -7.53 -10.47 -4.02
CA TYR A 267 -6.14 -10.22 -3.63
C TYR A 267 -6.04 -10.04 -2.11
N SER A 268 -5.03 -10.66 -1.53
CA SER A 268 -4.60 -10.39 -0.15
C SER A 268 -3.11 -10.08 -0.13
N TYR A 269 -2.73 -9.14 0.73
CA TYR A 269 -1.35 -8.68 0.87
C TYR A 269 -0.89 -8.88 2.31
N ALA A 270 0.34 -9.32 2.46
CA ALA A 270 0.97 -9.48 3.75
C ALA A 270 2.43 -9.00 3.70
N GLN A 271 3.02 -8.80 4.85
CA GLN A 271 4.43 -8.46 5.01
C GLN A 271 5.06 -9.43 6.01
N GLY A 272 6.34 -9.70 5.84
CA GLY A 272 7.07 -10.59 6.72
C GLY A 272 8.56 -10.30 6.73
N LEU A 273 9.28 -11.08 7.52
CA LEU A 273 10.74 -11.05 7.60
C LEU A 273 11.26 -12.48 7.50
N SER A 274 12.32 -12.71 6.74
CA SER A 274 13.02 -13.99 6.79
C SER A 274 13.62 -14.22 8.18
N ASP A 275 13.55 -15.45 8.67
CA ASP A 275 14.10 -15.84 9.97
C ASP A 275 15.63 -15.95 9.94
N ALA A 276 16.24 -16.41 11.04
CA ALA A 276 17.69 -16.61 11.16
C ALA A 276 18.26 -17.61 10.15
N ASN A 277 17.43 -18.53 9.63
CA ASN A 277 17.79 -19.53 8.62
C ASN A 277 17.41 -19.08 7.20
N GLY A 278 17.00 -17.83 7.02
CA GLY A 278 16.51 -17.32 5.73
C GLY A 278 15.18 -17.90 5.30
N LEU A 279 14.36 -18.41 6.23
CA LEU A 279 13.05 -19.00 5.93
C LEU A 279 11.93 -18.01 6.20
N TYR A 280 10.89 -18.08 5.38
CA TYR A 280 9.61 -17.44 5.62
C TYR A 280 8.48 -18.34 5.16
N THR A 281 7.50 -18.59 6.03
CA THR A 281 6.35 -19.45 5.71
C THR A 281 5.11 -18.61 5.46
N VAL A 282 4.63 -18.63 4.22
CA VAL A 282 3.40 -17.94 3.81
C VAL A 282 2.19 -18.77 4.24
N GLN A 283 1.29 -18.18 5.01
CA GLN A 283 0.00 -18.77 5.33
C GLN A 283 -0.98 -18.49 4.19
N VAL A 284 -1.33 -19.52 3.42
CA VAL A 284 -2.18 -19.36 2.23
C VAL A 284 -3.65 -19.13 2.59
N GLY A 285 -4.07 -19.59 3.79
CA GLY A 285 -5.46 -19.59 4.20
C GLY A 285 -6.30 -20.58 3.37
N LYS A 286 -7.61 -20.53 3.51
CA LYS A 286 -8.51 -21.46 2.80
C LYS A 286 -8.45 -21.25 1.30
N VAL A 287 -8.26 -22.34 0.56
CA VAL A 287 -8.23 -22.36 -0.91
C VAL A 287 -9.67 -22.42 -1.43
N SER A 288 -10.01 -21.52 -2.34
CA SER A 288 -11.30 -21.50 -3.02
C SER A 288 -11.28 -22.33 -4.30
N ARG A 289 -12.48 -22.58 -4.88
CA ARG A 289 -12.57 -23.20 -6.19
C ARG A 289 -11.81 -22.36 -7.22
N GLN A 290 -11.00 -23.03 -8.05
CA GLN A 290 -10.26 -22.35 -9.10
C GLN A 290 -11.20 -21.88 -10.22
N THR A 291 -11.51 -20.58 -10.24
CA THR A 291 -12.27 -19.92 -11.30
C THR A 291 -11.37 -19.09 -12.22
N SER A 292 -10.17 -18.75 -11.76
CA SER A 292 -9.12 -18.00 -12.47
C SER A 292 -7.75 -18.46 -12.02
N ALA A 293 -6.68 -17.95 -12.64
CA ALA A 293 -5.33 -18.21 -12.19
C ALA A 293 -5.14 -17.69 -10.74
N GLN A 294 -4.74 -18.58 -9.85
CA GLN A 294 -4.44 -18.31 -8.45
C GLN A 294 -2.94 -18.46 -8.23
N TYR A 295 -2.34 -17.60 -7.41
CA TYR A 295 -0.91 -17.65 -7.15
C TYR A 295 -0.52 -17.03 -5.81
N ILE A 296 0.68 -17.37 -5.36
CA ILE A 296 1.42 -16.72 -4.28
C ILE A 296 2.62 -16.05 -4.93
N GLN A 297 2.84 -14.78 -4.66
CA GLN A 297 4.03 -14.06 -5.10
C GLN A 297 4.73 -13.46 -3.89
N VAL A 298 6.04 -13.71 -3.78
CA VAL A 298 6.88 -13.23 -2.67
C VAL A 298 8.10 -12.53 -3.25
N GLY A 299 8.39 -11.35 -2.75
CA GLY A 299 9.55 -10.55 -3.13
C GLY A 299 10.04 -9.66 -2.01
N VAL A 300 11.18 -9.01 -2.20
CA VAL A 300 11.73 -8.07 -1.20
C VAL A 300 10.83 -6.84 -1.08
N ASP A 301 10.48 -6.45 0.14
CA ASP A 301 9.72 -5.21 0.42
C ASP A 301 10.66 -3.99 0.48
N VAL A 302 10.93 -3.42 -0.69
CA VAL A 302 11.72 -2.18 -0.82
C VAL A 302 11.08 -1.04 -0.04
N LYS A 303 9.75 -0.95 -0.01
CA LYS A 303 9.04 0.12 0.72
C LYS A 303 9.30 0.04 2.22
N GLN A 304 9.39 -1.17 2.77
CA GLN A 304 9.73 -1.34 4.18
C GLN A 304 11.17 -0.92 4.47
N ILE A 305 12.13 -1.28 3.61
CA ILE A 305 13.54 -0.85 3.75
C ILE A 305 13.62 0.69 3.78
N LEU A 306 12.93 1.37 2.85
CA LEU A 306 12.93 2.82 2.77
C LEU A 306 12.26 3.48 3.99
N ARG A 307 11.18 2.89 4.53
CA ARG A 307 10.54 3.37 5.78
C ARG A 307 11.45 3.21 6.98
N GLU A 308 12.13 2.07 7.11
CA GLU A 308 13.08 1.81 8.21
C GLU A 308 14.29 2.76 8.16
N ALA A 309 14.77 3.09 6.96
CA ALA A 309 15.83 4.08 6.77
C ALA A 309 15.36 5.53 7.02
N ALA A 310 14.05 5.77 7.17
CA ALA A 310 13.43 7.07 7.41
C ALA A 310 13.89 8.17 6.42
N VAL A 311 13.99 7.83 5.14
CA VAL A 311 14.48 8.73 4.10
C VAL A 311 13.40 9.65 3.55
N SER A 312 13.84 10.76 2.95
CA SER A 312 12.98 11.72 2.26
C SER A 312 12.27 11.09 1.05
N SER A 313 11.17 11.72 0.63
CA SER A 313 10.42 11.29 -0.56
C SER A 313 11.26 11.25 -1.83
N LEU A 314 12.20 12.18 -1.97
CA LEU A 314 13.16 12.25 -3.07
C LEU A 314 13.99 10.95 -3.16
N ILE A 315 14.61 10.55 -2.05
CA ILE A 315 15.43 9.34 -1.98
C ILE A 315 14.58 8.08 -2.11
N ALA A 316 13.39 8.07 -1.51
CA ALA A 316 12.46 6.95 -1.65
C ALA A 316 12.08 6.72 -3.13
N LYS A 317 11.74 7.78 -3.87
CA LYS A 317 11.46 7.69 -5.32
C LYS A 317 12.64 7.12 -6.10
N LEU A 318 13.86 7.59 -5.82
CA LEU A 318 15.08 7.13 -6.48
C LEU A 318 15.26 5.61 -6.35
N PHE A 319 15.17 5.07 -5.14
CA PHE A 319 15.38 3.65 -4.89
C PHE A 319 14.19 2.77 -5.30
N MET A 320 12.99 3.32 -5.37
CA MET A 320 11.82 2.62 -5.91
C MET A 320 11.91 2.33 -7.42
N LEU A 321 12.86 2.94 -8.16
CA LEU A 321 13.17 2.59 -9.54
C LEU A 321 13.82 1.21 -9.66
N VAL A 322 14.39 0.69 -8.57
CA VAL A 322 15.01 -0.65 -8.53
C VAL A 322 13.93 -1.67 -8.19
N THR A 323 13.57 -2.49 -9.17
CA THR A 323 12.57 -3.56 -8.98
C THR A 323 13.27 -4.85 -8.56
N PRO A 324 13.02 -5.39 -7.35
CA PRO A 324 13.58 -6.66 -6.91
C PRO A 324 12.98 -7.83 -7.68
N LEU A 325 13.71 -8.93 -7.74
CA LEU A 325 13.18 -10.20 -8.21
C LEU A 325 12.09 -10.70 -7.24
N SER A 326 11.10 -11.39 -7.76
CA SER A 326 10.06 -12.02 -6.96
C SER A 326 9.79 -13.43 -7.47
N GLU A 327 9.52 -14.33 -6.54
CA GLU A 327 9.10 -15.70 -6.84
C GLU A 327 7.58 -15.78 -6.92
N LYS A 328 7.08 -16.49 -7.93
CA LYS A 328 5.65 -16.65 -8.17
C LYS A 328 5.28 -18.12 -8.31
N ILE A 329 4.48 -18.63 -7.37
CA ILE A 329 4.04 -20.01 -7.29
C ILE A 329 2.55 -20.10 -7.60
N ASN A 330 2.17 -20.98 -8.51
CA ASN A 330 0.77 -21.21 -8.80
C ASN A 330 0.09 -22.02 -7.69
N ILE A 331 -1.17 -21.68 -7.40
CA ILE A 331 -2.03 -22.47 -6.52
C ILE A 331 -2.87 -23.40 -7.40
N GLU A 332 -2.72 -24.69 -7.20
CA GLU A 332 -3.47 -25.74 -7.88
C GLU A 332 -4.49 -26.35 -6.91
N THR A 333 -5.76 -26.22 -7.28
CA THR A 333 -6.85 -26.75 -6.45
C THR A 333 -7.08 -28.22 -6.74
N LEU A 334 -6.85 -29.05 -5.72
CA LEU A 334 -7.15 -30.48 -5.80
C LEU A 334 -8.65 -30.73 -5.63
N PRO A 335 -9.20 -31.74 -6.32
CA PRO A 335 -10.60 -32.10 -6.17
C PRO A 335 -10.90 -32.65 -4.76
N VAL A 336 -12.14 -32.44 -4.31
CA VAL A 336 -12.69 -33.02 -3.07
C VAL A 336 -13.72 -34.07 -3.47
N PHE A 337 -13.53 -35.29 -2.99
CA PHE A 337 -14.39 -36.42 -3.29
C PHE A 337 -15.47 -36.58 -2.23
N VAL A 338 -16.74 -36.71 -2.65
CA VAL A 338 -17.88 -36.74 -1.77
C VAL A 338 -18.73 -38.03 -1.99
N LEU A 339 -18.89 -38.83 -0.94
CA LEU A 339 -19.86 -39.90 -0.92
C LEU A 339 -21.21 -39.35 -0.51
N ILE A 340 -22.26 -39.71 -1.27
CA ILE A 340 -23.64 -39.41 -0.89
C ILE A 340 -24.30 -40.71 -0.48
N HIS A 341 -24.81 -40.75 0.74
CA HIS A 341 -25.60 -41.83 1.27
C HIS A 341 -27.04 -41.36 1.55
N SER A 342 -27.96 -41.72 0.65
CA SER A 342 -29.35 -41.30 0.75
C SER A 342 -30.25 -42.48 1.07
N VAL A 343 -31.07 -42.32 2.11
CA VAL A 343 -32.17 -43.24 2.50
C VAL A 343 -33.46 -42.47 2.33
N GLU A 344 -34.20 -42.81 1.27
CA GLU A 344 -35.42 -42.12 0.86
C GLU A 344 -36.60 -43.08 0.96
N LYS A 345 -37.65 -42.70 1.68
CA LYS A 345 -38.82 -43.55 2.04
C LYS A 345 -40.13 -42.86 1.70
N CYS A 346 -41.15 -43.67 1.53
CA CYS A 346 -42.54 -43.27 1.55
C CYS A 346 -43.30 -44.17 2.51
N ASN A 347 -43.90 -43.60 3.59
CA ASN A 347 -44.54 -44.33 4.68
C ASN A 347 -43.65 -45.45 5.26
N GLY A 348 -42.35 -45.14 5.47
CA GLY A 348 -41.38 -46.09 6.01
C GLY A 348 -40.81 -47.10 5.00
N VAL A 349 -41.35 -47.17 3.78
CA VAL A 349 -40.93 -48.11 2.70
C VAL A 349 -39.86 -47.39 1.83
N LEU A 350 -38.74 -48.07 1.60
CA LEU A 350 -37.66 -47.55 0.75
C LEU A 350 -38.15 -47.33 -0.70
N LEU A 351 -37.83 -46.16 -1.25
CA LEU A 351 -38.11 -45.84 -2.61
C LEU A 351 -37.07 -46.51 -3.57
N SER A 352 -37.55 -47.06 -4.67
CA SER A 352 -36.69 -47.58 -5.71
C SER A 352 -35.95 -46.51 -6.47
N GLN A 353 -36.58 -45.35 -6.66
CA GLN A 353 -35.99 -44.17 -7.28
C GLN A 353 -35.57 -43.16 -6.20
N LYS A 354 -34.31 -42.78 -6.20
CA LYS A 354 -33.75 -41.77 -5.27
C LYS A 354 -33.79 -40.38 -5.92
N TRP A 355 -34.63 -39.51 -5.39
CA TRP A 355 -34.82 -38.13 -5.88
C TRP A 355 -33.75 -37.18 -5.36
N LEU A 356 -33.43 -37.28 -4.06
CA LEU A 356 -32.54 -36.36 -3.39
C LEU A 356 -31.08 -36.66 -3.64
N ASP A 357 -30.69 -37.94 -3.80
CA ASP A 357 -29.33 -38.34 -4.18
C ASP A 357 -28.91 -37.65 -5.49
N GLY A 358 -29.76 -37.70 -6.52
CA GLY A 358 -29.48 -37.05 -7.82
C GLY A 358 -29.36 -35.52 -7.68
N ALA A 359 -30.22 -34.90 -6.85
CA ALA A 359 -30.16 -33.45 -6.64
C ALA A 359 -28.88 -32.99 -5.94
N PHE A 360 -28.43 -33.74 -4.92
CA PHE A 360 -27.14 -33.45 -4.26
C PHE A 360 -25.95 -33.69 -5.18
N ARG A 361 -25.96 -34.80 -5.99
CA ARG A 361 -24.86 -35.04 -6.99
C ARG A 361 -24.72 -33.88 -7.93
N GLU A 362 -25.81 -33.44 -8.54
CA GLU A 362 -25.80 -32.34 -9.49
C GLU A 362 -25.30 -31.03 -8.83
N ALA A 363 -25.81 -30.73 -7.64
CA ALA A 363 -25.44 -29.52 -6.90
C ALA A 363 -23.96 -29.52 -6.45
N LEU A 364 -23.44 -30.68 -6.04
CA LEU A 364 -22.03 -30.82 -5.64
C LEU A 364 -21.09 -30.68 -6.85
N VAL A 365 -21.41 -31.30 -7.99
CA VAL A 365 -20.63 -31.17 -9.22
C VAL A 365 -20.59 -29.72 -9.68
N SER A 366 -21.72 -29.02 -9.65
CA SER A 366 -21.77 -27.59 -10.02
C SER A 366 -20.89 -26.70 -9.12
N ASN A 367 -20.57 -27.16 -7.91
CA ASN A 367 -19.68 -26.50 -6.96
C ASN A 367 -18.23 -27.03 -6.95
N GLY A 368 -17.86 -27.91 -7.91
CA GLY A 368 -16.48 -28.38 -8.10
C GLY A 368 -16.09 -29.57 -7.25
N PHE A 369 -17.07 -30.27 -6.64
CA PHE A 369 -16.86 -31.52 -5.91
C PHE A 369 -17.08 -32.72 -6.83
N ILE A 370 -16.42 -33.83 -6.54
CA ILE A 370 -16.54 -35.05 -7.30
C ILE A 370 -17.30 -36.10 -6.49
N PRO A 371 -18.58 -36.39 -6.83
CA PRO A 371 -19.30 -37.48 -6.22
C PRO A 371 -18.67 -38.83 -6.52
N VAL A 372 -18.49 -39.67 -5.48
CA VAL A 372 -17.94 -41.02 -5.59
C VAL A 372 -18.89 -42.05 -5.05
N ASN A 373 -18.73 -43.30 -5.45
CA ASN A 373 -19.58 -44.43 -4.99
C ASN A 373 -18.88 -45.30 -3.94
N SER A 374 -17.57 -45.09 -3.70
CA SER A 374 -16.79 -45.83 -2.70
C SER A 374 -16.45 -44.97 -1.53
N ALA A 375 -16.69 -45.45 -0.33
CA ALA A 375 -16.33 -44.80 0.90
C ALA A 375 -14.79 -44.63 1.07
N GLU A 376 -14.00 -45.54 0.49
CA GLU A 376 -12.54 -45.49 0.55
C GLU A 376 -11.96 -44.28 -0.15
N LYS A 377 -12.63 -43.81 -1.22
CA LYS A 377 -12.20 -42.67 -2.03
C LYS A 377 -12.77 -41.33 -1.56
N ALA A 378 -13.70 -41.35 -0.62
CA ALA A 378 -14.40 -40.16 -0.18
C ALA A 378 -13.60 -39.37 0.87
N ASP A 379 -13.54 -38.05 0.69
CA ASP A 379 -13.07 -37.10 1.70
C ASP A 379 -14.19 -36.68 2.64
N LEU A 380 -15.37 -36.51 2.06
CA LEU A 380 -16.59 -36.07 2.75
C LEU A 380 -17.74 -37.06 2.54
N MET A 381 -18.66 -37.09 3.48
CA MET A 381 -19.90 -37.87 3.40
C MET A 381 -21.10 -36.98 3.63
N VAL A 382 -22.03 -36.98 2.66
CA VAL A 382 -23.36 -36.38 2.78
C VAL A 382 -24.33 -37.52 3.10
N GLU A 383 -24.92 -37.43 4.28
CA GLU A 383 -25.99 -38.38 4.68
C GLU A 383 -27.33 -37.65 4.53
N VAL A 384 -28.27 -38.31 3.87
CA VAL A 384 -29.62 -37.82 3.63
C VAL A 384 -30.61 -38.84 4.13
N GLN A 385 -31.50 -38.46 5.05
CA GLN A 385 -32.63 -39.28 5.48
C GLN A 385 -33.93 -38.55 5.15
N ALA A 386 -34.84 -39.21 4.46
CA ALA A 386 -36.09 -38.62 4.02
C ALA A 386 -37.21 -39.62 4.10
N ASP A 387 -38.37 -39.21 4.65
CA ASP A 387 -39.58 -40.01 4.68
C ASP A 387 -40.80 -39.12 4.42
N ALA A 388 -41.57 -39.49 3.40
CA ALA A 388 -42.82 -38.83 3.03
C ALA A 388 -43.99 -39.67 3.67
N THR A 389 -44.65 -39.06 4.65
CA THR A 389 -45.76 -39.72 5.36
C THR A 389 -47.11 -39.13 4.93
N ASP A 390 -48.16 -39.96 4.95
CA ASP A 390 -49.52 -39.54 4.64
C ASP A 390 -50.00 -38.52 5.67
N ALA A 391 -50.60 -37.41 5.21
CA ALA A 391 -51.04 -36.27 6.03
C ALA A 391 -52.55 -36.00 5.87
N GLY A 392 -53.30 -36.99 5.44
CA GLY A 392 -54.75 -36.89 5.28
C GLY A 392 -55.17 -36.49 3.87
N ASN A 393 -56.48 -36.33 3.72
CA ASN A 393 -57.11 -35.91 2.48
C ASN A 393 -58.19 -34.87 2.72
N ASN A 394 -58.47 -34.06 1.68
CA ASN A 394 -59.53 -33.04 1.67
C ASN A 394 -60.30 -33.08 0.36
N ASN A 395 -61.62 -32.83 0.43
CA ASN A 395 -62.45 -32.63 -0.76
C ASN A 395 -62.53 -31.13 -1.11
N HIS A 396 -62.28 -30.82 -2.34
CA HIS A 396 -62.43 -29.48 -2.89
C HIS A 396 -63.10 -29.55 -4.26
N ASN A 397 -64.25 -28.88 -4.40
CA ASN A 397 -65.03 -28.86 -5.65
C ASN A 397 -65.36 -30.26 -6.21
N GLY A 398 -65.70 -31.22 -5.35
CA GLY A 398 -66.01 -32.57 -5.77
C GLY A 398 -64.82 -33.48 -6.10
N MET A 399 -63.57 -32.96 -6.02
CA MET A 399 -62.35 -33.76 -6.18
C MET A 399 -61.66 -33.99 -4.83
N GLN A 400 -61.21 -35.24 -4.62
CA GLN A 400 -60.45 -35.61 -3.44
C GLN A 400 -58.97 -35.38 -3.66
N PHE A 401 -58.35 -34.56 -2.79
CA PHE A 401 -56.93 -34.32 -2.76
C PHE A 401 -56.29 -34.98 -1.56
N PHE A 402 -55.17 -35.62 -1.76
CA PHE A 402 -54.36 -36.29 -0.78
C PHE A 402 -53.13 -35.44 -0.45
N ALA A 403 -52.78 -35.35 0.82
CA ALA A 403 -51.60 -34.65 1.29
C ALA A 403 -50.56 -35.64 1.83
N SER A 404 -49.31 -35.37 1.55
CA SER A 404 -48.16 -36.04 2.14
C SER A 404 -47.20 -35.00 2.72
N MET A 405 -46.57 -35.34 3.86
CA MET A 405 -45.56 -34.49 4.51
C MET A 405 -44.19 -35.16 4.44
N LEU A 406 -43.24 -34.54 3.78
CA LEU A 406 -41.88 -35.02 3.66
C LEU A 406 -40.98 -34.36 4.71
N ASN A 407 -40.38 -35.18 5.57
CA ASN A 407 -39.33 -34.80 6.48
C ASN A 407 -37.97 -35.13 5.84
N VAL A 408 -37.04 -34.22 5.88
CA VAL A 408 -35.68 -34.42 5.30
C VAL A 408 -34.67 -33.96 6.34
N GLU A 409 -33.73 -34.83 6.64
CA GLU A 409 -32.54 -34.53 7.43
C GLU A 409 -31.30 -34.69 6.54
N VAL A 410 -30.41 -33.73 6.63
CA VAL A 410 -29.12 -33.71 5.85
C VAL A 410 -28.00 -33.42 6.78
N SER A 411 -26.94 -34.22 6.72
CA SER A 411 -25.68 -33.93 7.39
C SER A 411 -24.48 -34.04 6.43
N LEU A 412 -23.44 -33.24 6.68
CA LEU A 412 -22.13 -33.33 6.05
C LEU A 412 -21.11 -33.66 7.13
N LYS A 413 -20.33 -34.71 6.90
CA LYS A 413 -19.27 -35.14 7.79
C LYS A 413 -17.94 -35.28 7.06
N GLU A 414 -16.84 -34.98 7.72
CA GLU A 414 -15.51 -35.34 7.28
C GLU A 414 -15.35 -36.87 7.44
N LYS A 415 -14.94 -37.55 6.39
CA LYS A 415 -14.83 -39.01 6.41
C LYS A 415 -13.74 -39.55 7.33
N SER A 416 -12.59 -38.82 7.39
CA SER A 416 -11.42 -39.26 8.17
C SER A 416 -11.61 -39.18 9.67
N SER A 417 -12.24 -38.12 10.16
CA SER A 417 -12.43 -37.81 11.56
C SER A 417 -13.86 -38.14 12.09
N GLY A 418 -14.83 -38.28 11.18
CA GLY A 418 -16.24 -38.32 11.51
C GLY A 418 -16.80 -36.98 11.99
N HIS A 419 -16.01 -35.89 11.92
CA HIS A 419 -16.42 -34.57 12.36
C HIS A 419 -17.65 -34.09 11.59
N LEU A 420 -18.68 -33.66 12.33
CA LEU A 420 -19.89 -33.09 11.76
C LEU A 420 -19.66 -31.65 11.37
N ILE A 421 -19.70 -31.37 10.06
CA ILE A 421 -19.47 -30.02 9.48
C ILE A 421 -20.78 -29.25 9.37
N TYR A 422 -21.85 -29.96 8.98
CA TYR A 422 -23.18 -29.37 8.75
C TYR A 422 -24.28 -30.34 9.09
N GLN A 423 -25.36 -29.83 9.67
CA GLN A 423 -26.61 -30.58 9.87
C GLN A 423 -27.81 -29.64 9.72
N ASN A 424 -28.82 -30.10 9.02
CA ASN A 424 -30.07 -29.36 8.83
C ASN A 424 -31.25 -30.29 8.68
N ASN A 425 -32.32 -29.93 9.36
CA ASN A 425 -33.64 -30.58 9.26
C ASN A 425 -34.57 -29.63 8.51
N PHE A 426 -35.10 -30.07 7.39
CA PHE A 426 -36.04 -29.24 6.65
C PHE A 426 -37.34 -29.10 7.40
N THR A 427 -37.92 -27.91 7.38
CA THR A 427 -39.35 -27.76 7.72
C THR A 427 -40.15 -28.70 6.82
N PRO A 428 -41.08 -29.48 7.39
CA PRO A 428 -41.84 -30.48 6.63
C PRO A 428 -42.42 -29.93 5.33
N ILE A 429 -42.18 -30.62 4.23
CA ILE A 429 -42.57 -30.19 2.90
C ILE A 429 -43.87 -30.87 2.52
N LYS A 430 -44.94 -30.07 2.32
CA LYS A 430 -46.25 -30.57 1.94
C LYS A 430 -46.32 -30.79 0.43
N GLY A 431 -46.65 -32.02 0.03
CA GLY A 431 -47.12 -32.37 -1.29
C GLY A 431 -48.66 -32.56 -1.29
N THR A 432 -49.33 -32.25 -2.39
CA THR A 432 -50.77 -32.39 -2.54
C THR A 432 -51.10 -32.80 -3.98
N GLN A 433 -51.77 -33.94 -4.11
CA GLN A 433 -52.12 -34.55 -5.40
C GLN A 433 -53.35 -35.43 -5.32
N LEU A 434 -53.74 -36.11 -6.41
CA LEU A 434 -54.91 -36.95 -6.54
C LEU A 434 -54.75 -38.37 -5.93
N SER A 435 -53.56 -38.68 -5.36
CA SER A 435 -53.30 -39.89 -4.58
C SER A 435 -52.16 -39.64 -3.60
N PHE A 436 -52.04 -40.43 -2.53
CA PHE A 436 -50.94 -40.33 -1.56
C PHE A 436 -49.56 -40.50 -2.25
N GLN A 437 -49.41 -41.50 -3.16
CA GLN A 437 -48.17 -41.68 -3.88
C GLN A 437 -47.77 -40.44 -4.69
N LYS A 438 -48.70 -39.87 -5.45
CA LYS A 438 -48.43 -38.66 -6.22
C LYS A 438 -48.20 -37.43 -5.33
N ALA A 439 -48.81 -37.37 -4.16
CA ALA A 439 -48.59 -36.33 -3.16
C ALA A 439 -47.19 -36.46 -2.55
N ALA A 440 -46.70 -37.68 -2.29
CA ALA A 440 -45.32 -37.91 -1.86
C ALA A 440 -44.33 -37.51 -2.97
N ASP A 441 -44.60 -37.90 -4.23
CA ASP A 441 -43.73 -37.48 -5.37
C ASP A 441 -43.66 -35.94 -5.50
N ASP A 442 -44.78 -35.23 -5.35
CA ASP A 442 -44.81 -33.74 -5.36
C ASP A 442 -43.99 -33.14 -4.21
N ALA A 443 -44.03 -33.74 -3.01
CA ALA A 443 -43.22 -33.33 -1.89
C ALA A 443 -41.71 -33.52 -2.17
N TYR A 444 -41.32 -34.64 -2.73
CA TYR A 444 -39.93 -34.89 -3.16
C TYR A 444 -39.48 -33.94 -4.25
N ILE A 445 -40.29 -33.62 -5.26
CA ILE A 445 -39.97 -32.64 -6.32
C ILE A 445 -39.72 -31.24 -5.70
N LYS A 446 -40.52 -30.84 -4.70
CA LYS A 446 -40.34 -29.60 -3.98
C LYS A 446 -39.04 -29.60 -3.17
N ALA A 447 -38.70 -30.72 -2.53
CA ALA A 447 -37.43 -30.91 -1.83
C ALA A 447 -36.25 -30.80 -2.75
N VAL A 448 -36.29 -31.42 -3.94
CA VAL A 448 -35.24 -31.28 -4.98
C VAL A 448 -35.00 -29.82 -5.32
N LYS A 449 -36.05 -29.02 -5.56
CA LYS A 449 -35.95 -27.59 -5.82
C LYS A 449 -35.27 -26.83 -4.66
N LYS A 450 -35.67 -27.14 -3.41
CA LYS A 450 -35.08 -26.51 -2.21
C LYS A 450 -33.61 -26.86 -2.04
N ILE A 451 -33.20 -28.11 -2.32
CA ILE A 451 -31.81 -28.55 -2.30
C ILE A 451 -30.99 -27.75 -3.30
N LYS A 452 -31.44 -27.69 -4.55
CA LYS A 452 -30.71 -26.98 -5.64
C LYS A 452 -30.59 -25.46 -5.38
N LEU A 453 -31.61 -24.85 -4.79
CA LEU A 453 -31.62 -23.40 -4.56
C LEU A 453 -30.80 -22.96 -3.33
N ASN A 454 -30.92 -23.70 -2.22
CA ASN A 454 -30.43 -23.22 -0.92
C ASN A 454 -29.48 -24.19 -0.22
N VAL A 455 -29.92 -25.44 -0.02
CA VAL A 455 -29.27 -26.38 0.91
C VAL A 455 -27.85 -26.73 0.48
N ALA A 456 -27.62 -26.93 -0.83
CA ALA A 456 -26.31 -27.22 -1.35
C ALA A 456 -25.33 -26.02 -1.16
N SER A 457 -25.85 -24.79 -1.31
CA SER A 457 -25.06 -23.58 -1.05
C SER A 457 -24.70 -23.46 0.44
N ASP A 458 -25.66 -23.73 1.34
CA ASP A 458 -25.44 -23.64 2.80
C ASP A 458 -24.46 -24.72 3.29
N LEU A 459 -24.58 -25.94 2.77
CA LEU A 459 -23.66 -27.04 3.02
C LEU A 459 -22.21 -26.66 2.56
N MET A 460 -22.08 -26.05 1.40
CA MET A 460 -20.80 -25.60 0.87
C MET A 460 -20.20 -24.44 1.70
N LYS A 461 -21.02 -23.50 2.11
CA LYS A 461 -20.58 -22.42 3.00
C LYS A 461 -20.06 -22.98 4.32
N ALA A 462 -20.79 -23.93 4.94
CA ALA A 462 -20.36 -24.57 6.18
C ALA A 462 -19.03 -25.33 6.03
N TYR A 463 -18.78 -25.97 4.89
CA TYR A 463 -17.49 -26.61 4.61
C TYR A 463 -16.36 -25.60 4.41
N LEU A 464 -16.64 -24.42 3.85
CA LEU A 464 -15.65 -23.38 3.59
C LEU A 464 -15.41 -22.46 4.81
N GLN A 465 -16.27 -22.52 5.84
CA GLN A 465 -16.09 -21.76 7.10
C GLN A 465 -15.14 -22.47 8.07
#